data_d267459d83d40dd4f8a6909461aea91c
#
_entry.id   d267459d83d40dd4f8a6909461aea91c
#
_cell.length_a   1.000
_cell.length_b   1.000
_cell.length_c   1.000
_cell.angle_alpha   90.00
_cell.angle_beta   90.00
_cell.angle_gamma   90.00
#
_symmetry.space_group_name_H-M   'P 1'
#
loop_
_entity.id
_entity.type
_entity.pdbx_description
1 polymer ?
#
loop_
_entity_poly.entity_id
_entity_poly.type
_entity_poly.pdbx_seq_one_letter_code
_entity_poly.pdbx_strand_id
1 'polypeptide(L)'
;SSPFAEIDNAVIIYLVLDISKKTKTEFKRIQSSLKDKIIDQKIFLVLNKIDKCNDEDVLKSISFYSKENLIHEIFPVSSINGDGVSRLLERSNKYLKIKESKYQSKDKVQIKKELFYSEVTREKILDKVHKEIPYQCDVITDKVENRKNEIKIFQTIEVRRKSHKSIVIGKRGSLLKEIGSSSRKEIAKHENKKIHLFLFVKVVSEKKL
;
A
#
# COMPACT_ATOMS: atom_id res chain seq x y z
N SER A 1 10.15 -1.92 -14.06
CA SER A 1 9.97 -0.49 -14.41
C SER A 1 10.54 0.37 -13.28
N SER A 2 11.27 1.43 -13.67
CA SER A 2 11.80 2.41 -12.71
C SER A 2 10.65 3.02 -11.90
N PRO A 3 10.79 3.20 -10.56
CA PRO A 3 9.77 3.87 -9.74
C PRO A 3 9.41 5.29 -10.24
N PHE A 4 10.20 5.83 -11.15
CA PHE A 4 10.06 7.17 -11.70
C PHE A 4 9.43 7.22 -13.11
N ALA A 5 9.06 6.08 -13.70
CA ALA A 5 8.53 6.02 -15.08
C ALA A 5 7.16 6.72 -15.25
N GLU A 6 6.44 6.98 -14.17
CA GLU A 6 5.09 7.58 -14.20
C GLU A 6 5.07 9.06 -13.77
N ILE A 7 6.22 9.63 -13.40
CA ILE A 7 6.31 11.02 -12.92
C ILE A 7 5.80 12.01 -13.95
N ASP A 8 6.17 11.83 -15.23
CA ASP A 8 5.84 12.77 -16.31
C ASP A 8 4.32 12.96 -16.52
N ASN A 9 3.52 11.96 -16.14
CA ASN A 9 2.06 12.01 -16.26
C ASN A 9 1.34 12.36 -14.95
N ALA A 10 2.07 12.54 -13.87
CA ALA A 10 1.51 12.84 -12.56
C ALA A 10 1.16 14.33 -12.44
N VAL A 11 0.03 14.66 -11.80
CA VAL A 11 -0.32 16.03 -11.39
C VAL A 11 0.20 16.29 -9.98
N ILE A 12 0.12 15.28 -9.12
CA ILE A 12 0.58 15.32 -7.73
C ILE A 12 1.52 14.15 -7.49
N ILE A 13 2.62 14.43 -6.80
CA ILE A 13 3.55 13.42 -6.28
C ILE A 13 3.44 13.45 -4.76
N TYR A 14 3.07 12.33 -4.16
CA TYR A 14 3.10 12.18 -2.71
C TYR A 14 4.45 11.64 -2.26
N LEU A 15 5.19 12.46 -1.52
CA LEU A 15 6.40 12.03 -0.84
C LEU A 15 6.05 11.67 0.59
N VAL A 16 6.02 10.38 0.89
CA VAL A 16 5.60 9.87 2.21
C VAL A 16 6.82 9.56 3.07
N LEU A 17 6.91 10.19 4.24
CA LEU A 17 7.97 9.97 5.22
C LEU A 17 7.41 9.46 6.54
N ASP A 18 8.04 8.45 7.12
CA ASP A 18 7.76 7.94 8.47
C ASP A 18 8.51 8.79 9.50
N ILE A 19 7.86 9.82 10.05
CA ILE A 19 8.51 10.79 10.97
C ILE A 19 8.81 10.22 12.36
N SER A 20 8.37 9.02 12.68
CA SER A 20 8.82 8.32 13.89
C SER A 20 10.29 7.91 13.82
N LYS A 21 10.95 8.11 12.66
CA LYS A 21 12.35 7.81 12.38
C LYS A 21 13.10 9.06 11.91
N LYS A 22 14.42 8.95 11.81
CA LYS A 22 15.27 10.00 11.22
C LYS A 22 15.11 10.00 9.69
N THR A 23 14.41 10.99 9.14
CA THR A 23 14.03 11.05 7.72
C THR A 23 14.83 12.03 6.87
N LYS A 24 15.65 12.89 7.50
CA LYS A 24 16.39 13.96 6.78
C LYS A 24 17.32 13.45 5.68
N THR A 25 18.03 12.36 5.92
CA THR A 25 18.97 11.77 4.94
C THR A 25 18.21 11.13 3.78
N GLU A 26 17.13 10.42 4.09
CA GLU A 26 16.24 9.81 3.09
C GLU A 26 15.59 10.88 2.20
N PHE A 27 15.06 11.94 2.81
CA PHE A 27 14.48 13.07 2.10
C PHE A 27 15.48 13.70 1.12
N LYS A 28 16.70 14.02 1.56
CA LYS A 28 17.75 14.61 0.69
C LYS A 28 18.10 13.70 -0.49
N ARG A 29 18.16 12.39 -0.27
CA ARG A 29 18.40 11.43 -1.36
C ARG A 29 17.27 11.43 -2.39
N ILE A 30 16.02 11.44 -1.94
CA ILE A 30 14.84 11.49 -2.81
C ILE A 30 14.80 12.84 -3.53
N GLN A 31 15.03 13.94 -2.83
CA GLN A 31 15.08 15.29 -3.39
C GLN A 31 16.08 15.38 -4.55
N SER A 32 17.29 14.85 -4.37
CA SER A 32 18.32 14.82 -5.42
C SER A 32 17.88 14.00 -6.65
N SER A 33 17.15 12.89 -6.42
CA SER A 33 16.66 12.03 -7.53
C SER A 33 15.47 12.62 -8.28
N LEU A 34 14.73 13.54 -7.66
CA LEU A 34 13.54 14.16 -8.23
C LEU A 34 13.84 15.50 -8.92
N LYS A 35 14.91 16.21 -8.52
CA LYS A 35 15.20 17.59 -8.92
C LYS A 35 15.14 17.83 -10.44
N ASP A 36 15.67 16.88 -11.23
CA ASP A 36 15.75 17.00 -12.69
C ASP A 36 14.53 16.40 -13.42
N LYS A 37 13.57 15.85 -12.68
CA LYS A 37 12.41 15.13 -13.23
C LYS A 37 11.08 15.83 -13.00
N ILE A 38 11.08 16.86 -12.16
CA ILE A 38 9.88 17.60 -11.81
C ILE A 38 9.84 18.87 -12.66
N ILE A 39 8.75 19.05 -13.40
CA ILE A 39 8.50 20.24 -14.25
C ILE A 39 7.36 21.05 -13.64
N ASP A 40 6.14 20.51 -13.63
CA ASP A 40 4.92 21.20 -13.18
C ASP A 40 4.16 20.45 -12.07
N GLN A 41 4.68 19.30 -11.65
CA GLN A 41 4.02 18.45 -10.65
C GLN A 41 4.03 19.11 -9.27
N LYS A 42 2.94 18.94 -8.54
CA LYS A 42 2.84 19.41 -7.15
C LYS A 42 3.35 18.32 -6.20
N ILE A 43 4.36 18.65 -5.41
CA ILE A 43 4.87 17.71 -4.40
C ILE A 43 4.18 17.96 -3.08
N PHE A 44 3.43 16.97 -2.63
CA PHE A 44 2.81 16.93 -1.33
C PHE A 44 3.65 16.06 -0.40
N LEU A 45 4.24 16.67 0.61
CA LEU A 45 4.98 15.93 1.64
C LEU A 45 4.00 15.42 2.70
N VAL A 46 3.90 14.10 2.80
CA VAL A 46 3.06 13.41 3.77
C VAL A 46 3.94 12.93 4.92
N LEU A 47 3.82 13.58 6.07
CA LEU A 47 4.51 13.22 7.31
C LEU A 47 3.65 12.19 8.05
N ASN A 48 3.90 10.90 7.80
CA ASN A 48 3.09 9.81 8.35
C ASN A 48 3.58 9.33 9.72
N LYS A 49 2.68 8.66 10.43
CA LYS A 49 2.84 8.10 11.78
C LYS A 49 2.97 9.15 12.87
N ILE A 50 2.22 10.25 12.77
CA ILE A 50 2.14 11.25 13.83
C ILE A 50 1.62 10.67 15.16
N ASP A 51 0.85 9.59 15.10
CA ASP A 51 0.40 8.81 16.27
C ASP A 51 1.55 8.23 17.13
N LYS A 52 2.76 8.18 16.58
CA LYS A 52 3.98 7.72 17.28
C LYS A 52 4.92 8.85 17.70
N CYS A 53 4.51 10.09 17.51
CA CYS A 53 5.30 11.28 17.79
C CYS A 53 4.57 12.19 18.78
N ASN A 54 5.29 13.00 19.52
CA ASN A 54 4.68 14.11 20.25
C ASN A 54 4.48 15.32 19.33
N ASP A 55 3.61 16.24 19.73
CA ASP A 55 3.28 17.42 18.91
C ASP A 55 4.49 18.29 18.60
N GLU A 56 5.42 18.39 19.52
CA GLU A 56 6.66 19.20 19.36
C GLU A 56 7.53 18.63 18.22
N ASP A 57 7.68 17.31 18.13
CA ASP A 57 8.47 16.67 17.08
C ASP A 57 7.77 16.78 15.71
N VAL A 58 6.44 16.72 15.69
CA VAL A 58 5.64 16.97 14.48
C VAL A 58 5.85 18.40 14.00
N LEU A 59 5.74 19.39 14.89
CA LEU A 59 5.96 20.81 14.58
C LEU A 59 7.38 21.09 14.10
N LYS A 60 8.40 20.50 14.76
CA LYS A 60 9.81 20.59 14.32
C LYS A 60 10.00 20.03 12.91
N SER A 61 9.35 18.91 12.60
CA SER A 61 9.41 18.31 11.27
C SER A 61 8.74 19.22 10.21
N ILE A 62 7.56 19.76 10.48
CA ILE A 62 6.89 20.71 9.61
C ILE A 62 7.78 21.94 9.38
N SER A 63 8.30 22.56 10.45
CA SER A 63 9.18 23.72 10.36
C SER A 63 10.48 23.47 9.57
N PHE A 64 11.01 22.24 9.67
CA PHE A 64 12.19 21.85 8.91
C PHE A 64 11.89 21.74 7.43
N TYR A 65 10.84 20.99 7.05
CA TYR A 65 10.52 20.73 5.66
C TYR A 65 9.83 21.90 4.94
N SER A 66 9.20 22.83 5.67
CA SER A 66 8.59 24.02 5.07
C SER A 66 9.59 24.98 4.40
N LYS A 67 10.88 24.82 4.68
CA LYS A 67 11.97 25.59 4.07
C LYS A 67 12.44 25.01 2.73
N GLU A 68 11.96 23.84 2.36
CA GLU A 68 12.38 23.12 1.16
C GLU A 68 11.54 23.57 -0.05
N ASN A 69 12.15 24.25 -1.00
CA ASN A 69 11.49 24.83 -2.18
C ASN A 69 10.77 23.79 -3.07
N LEU A 70 11.16 22.52 -2.95
CA LEU A 70 10.56 21.42 -3.70
C LEU A 70 9.14 21.08 -3.23
N ILE A 71 8.82 21.38 -1.97
CA ILE A 71 7.57 20.96 -1.33
C ILE A 71 6.50 22.02 -1.58
N HIS A 72 5.36 21.59 -2.14
CA HIS A 72 4.22 22.47 -2.38
C HIS A 72 3.34 22.60 -1.13
N GLU A 73 3.01 21.48 -0.47
CA GLU A 73 2.27 21.44 0.79
C GLU A 73 2.75 20.29 1.69
N ILE A 74 2.54 20.45 3.00
CA ILE A 74 2.92 19.45 4.02
C ILE A 74 1.65 18.98 4.73
N PHE A 75 1.53 17.66 4.85
CA PHE A 75 0.41 16.99 5.49
C PHE A 75 0.90 16.05 6.59
N PRO A 76 0.78 16.46 7.87
CA PRO A 76 0.95 15.54 8.98
C PRO A 76 -0.26 14.60 9.02
N VAL A 77 -0.02 13.28 9.01
CA VAL A 77 -1.08 12.27 8.97
C VAL A 77 -0.77 11.07 9.87
N SER A 78 -1.80 10.40 10.31
CA SER A 78 -1.72 9.03 10.79
C SER A 78 -2.58 8.13 9.90
N SER A 79 -1.95 7.25 9.15
CA SER A 79 -2.67 6.28 8.32
C SER A 79 -3.43 5.23 9.13
N ILE A 80 -3.12 5.07 10.43
CA ILE A 80 -3.76 4.08 11.31
C ILE A 80 -5.11 4.59 11.79
N ASN A 81 -5.17 5.82 12.30
CA ASN A 81 -6.39 6.40 12.87
C ASN A 81 -7.11 7.37 11.93
N GLY A 82 -6.48 7.74 10.80
CA GLY A 82 -7.06 8.62 9.78
C GLY A 82 -6.83 10.11 10.00
N ASP A 83 -6.12 10.51 11.05
CA ASP A 83 -5.83 11.92 11.31
C ASP A 83 -5.11 12.57 10.12
N GLY A 84 -5.58 13.75 9.71
CA GLY A 84 -5.01 14.52 8.61
C GLY A 84 -5.30 13.97 7.20
N VAL A 85 -5.76 12.72 7.06
CA VAL A 85 -5.99 12.07 5.74
C VAL A 85 -7.10 12.77 4.96
N SER A 86 -8.21 13.15 5.61
CA SER A 86 -9.32 13.87 4.95
C SER A 86 -8.84 15.19 4.35
N ARG A 87 -8.00 15.95 5.05
CA ARG A 87 -7.42 17.19 4.56
C ARG A 87 -6.50 16.97 3.35
N LEU A 88 -5.67 15.91 3.40
CA LEU A 88 -4.81 15.52 2.28
C LEU A 88 -5.64 15.23 1.02
N LEU A 89 -6.72 14.43 1.14
CA LEU A 89 -7.60 14.08 0.03
C LEU A 89 -8.35 15.30 -0.51
N GLU A 90 -8.89 16.14 0.35
CA GLU A 90 -9.59 17.38 -0.04
C GLU A 90 -8.67 18.33 -0.84
N ARG A 91 -7.44 18.52 -0.36
CA ARG A 91 -6.46 19.36 -1.06
C ARG A 91 -6.04 18.74 -2.39
N SER A 92 -5.85 17.44 -2.45
CA SER A 92 -5.52 16.72 -3.68
C SER A 92 -6.59 16.87 -4.74
N ASN A 93 -7.87 16.77 -4.36
CA ASN A 93 -8.99 16.92 -5.29
C ASN A 93 -9.04 18.26 -6.00
N LYS A 94 -8.48 19.33 -5.40
CA LYS A 94 -8.42 20.66 -6.04
C LYS A 94 -7.51 20.69 -7.28
N TYR A 95 -6.54 19.79 -7.34
CA TYR A 95 -5.59 19.72 -8.46
C TYR A 95 -5.95 18.63 -9.47
N LEU A 96 -6.78 17.65 -9.07
CA LEU A 96 -7.19 16.56 -9.93
C LEU A 96 -8.34 17.02 -10.83
N LYS A 97 -8.10 17.13 -12.13
CA LYS A 97 -9.14 17.36 -13.12
C LYS A 97 -9.93 16.07 -13.32
N ILE A 98 -11.26 16.19 -13.41
CA ILE A 98 -12.12 15.08 -13.82
C ILE A 98 -11.77 14.79 -15.28
N LYS A 99 -11.03 13.71 -15.52
CA LYS A 99 -10.83 13.14 -16.86
C LYS A 99 -11.79 11.97 -17.03
N GLU A 100 -12.36 11.86 -18.23
CA GLU A 100 -13.09 10.64 -18.59
C GLU A 100 -12.19 9.41 -18.39
N SER A 101 -12.75 8.41 -17.76
CA SER A 101 -12.02 7.20 -17.45
C SER A 101 -11.70 6.41 -18.71
N LYS A 102 -10.42 6.12 -18.96
CA LYS A 102 -9.97 5.24 -20.05
C LYS A 102 -10.46 3.78 -19.93
N TYR A 103 -11.06 3.41 -18.80
CA TYR A 103 -11.55 2.05 -18.54
C TYR A 103 -13.06 2.04 -18.40
N GLN A 104 -13.73 1.00 -18.89
CA GLN A 104 -15.15 0.83 -18.67
C GLN A 104 -15.45 0.54 -17.20
N SER A 105 -16.57 1.07 -16.68
CA SER A 105 -16.86 1.08 -15.24
C SER A 105 -16.90 -0.32 -14.59
N LYS A 106 -17.31 -1.36 -15.34
CA LYS A 106 -17.38 -2.75 -14.84
C LYS A 106 -16.00 -3.35 -14.58
N ASP A 107 -15.05 -3.18 -15.51
CA ASP A 107 -13.69 -3.71 -15.38
C ASP A 107 -12.95 -3.08 -14.23
N LYS A 108 -13.14 -1.78 -13.99
CA LYS A 108 -12.54 -1.07 -12.86
C LYS A 108 -12.97 -1.57 -11.50
N VAL A 109 -14.25 -1.91 -11.35
CA VAL A 109 -14.78 -2.41 -10.08
C VAL A 109 -14.20 -3.79 -9.78
N GLN A 110 -14.08 -4.64 -10.80
CA GLN A 110 -13.52 -5.98 -10.64
C GLN A 110 -12.05 -5.94 -10.26
N ILE A 111 -11.22 -5.21 -11.00
CA ILE A 111 -9.77 -5.06 -10.72
C ILE A 111 -9.54 -4.46 -9.33
N LYS A 112 -10.34 -3.45 -8.93
CA LYS A 112 -10.22 -2.87 -7.58
C LYS A 112 -10.54 -3.88 -6.48
N LYS A 113 -11.54 -4.74 -6.67
CA LYS A 113 -11.91 -5.76 -5.69
C LYS A 113 -10.85 -6.85 -5.57
N GLU A 114 -10.34 -7.35 -6.67
CA GLU A 114 -9.28 -8.35 -6.69
C GLU A 114 -8.01 -7.83 -6.01
N LEU A 115 -7.63 -6.59 -6.31
CA LEU A 115 -6.51 -5.91 -5.65
C LEU A 115 -6.78 -5.74 -4.14
N PHE A 116 -7.96 -5.29 -3.76
CA PHE A 116 -8.34 -5.16 -2.35
C PHE A 116 -8.22 -6.48 -1.60
N TYR A 117 -8.73 -7.59 -2.16
CA TYR A 117 -8.64 -8.91 -1.53
C TYR A 117 -7.18 -9.38 -1.38
N SER A 118 -6.34 -9.09 -2.38
CA SER A 118 -4.91 -9.41 -2.34
C SER A 118 -4.20 -8.61 -1.25
N GLU A 119 -4.47 -7.31 -1.15
CA GLU A 119 -3.84 -6.45 -0.14
C GLU A 119 -4.27 -6.80 1.28
N VAL A 120 -5.55 -7.14 1.53
CA VAL A 120 -5.99 -7.63 2.83
C VAL A 120 -5.20 -8.89 3.25
N THR A 121 -5.03 -9.83 2.33
CA THR A 121 -4.25 -11.06 2.65
C THR A 121 -2.77 -10.74 2.84
N ARG A 122 -2.21 -9.85 2.04
CA ARG A 122 -0.83 -9.41 2.17
C ARG A 122 -0.56 -8.72 3.51
N GLU A 123 -1.48 -7.86 3.97
CA GLU A 123 -1.41 -7.24 5.30
C GLU A 123 -1.34 -8.30 6.41
N LYS A 124 -2.17 -9.35 6.35
CA LYS A 124 -2.14 -10.43 7.36
C LYS A 124 -0.85 -11.25 7.32
N ILE A 125 -0.20 -11.35 6.16
CA ILE A 125 1.15 -11.93 6.06
C ILE A 125 2.17 -11.00 6.75
N LEU A 126 2.10 -9.68 6.50
CA LEU A 126 2.97 -8.68 7.14
C LEU A 126 2.86 -8.69 8.67
N ASP A 127 1.65 -8.85 9.19
CA ASP A 127 1.38 -8.87 10.64
C ASP A 127 1.89 -10.14 11.33
N LYS A 128 1.85 -11.28 10.65
CA LYS A 128 2.05 -12.61 11.27
C LYS A 128 3.37 -13.26 10.93
N VAL A 129 4.00 -12.87 9.84
CA VAL A 129 5.29 -13.40 9.39
C VAL A 129 6.39 -12.42 9.74
N HIS A 130 7.31 -12.84 10.60
CA HIS A 130 8.43 -12.01 11.03
C HIS A 130 9.59 -12.00 10.02
N LYS A 131 10.50 -11.01 10.16
CA LYS A 131 11.70 -10.78 9.35
C LYS A 131 11.40 -10.24 7.95
N GLU A 132 12.30 -10.45 7.02
CA GLU A 132 12.27 -9.90 5.65
C GLU A 132 11.34 -10.64 4.69
N ILE A 133 10.78 -11.78 5.12
CA ILE A 133 9.97 -12.67 4.28
C ILE A 133 8.71 -11.99 3.71
N PRO A 134 7.96 -11.18 4.50
CA PRO A 134 6.77 -10.50 3.98
C PRO A 134 7.03 -9.62 2.76
N TYR A 135 8.21 -9.00 2.68
CA TYR A 135 8.60 -8.14 1.56
C TYR A 135 9.01 -8.92 0.30
N GLN A 136 9.15 -10.25 0.43
CA GLN A 136 9.46 -11.19 -0.65
C GLN A 136 8.29 -12.10 -0.99
N CYS A 137 7.08 -11.74 -0.53
CA CYS A 137 5.84 -12.42 -0.82
C CYS A 137 4.93 -11.50 -1.63
N ASP A 138 4.38 -12.02 -2.70
CA ASP A 138 3.32 -11.36 -3.48
C ASP A 138 2.03 -12.17 -3.31
N VAL A 139 0.89 -11.47 -3.27
CA VAL A 139 -0.43 -12.13 -3.22
C VAL A 139 -1.20 -11.77 -4.48
N ILE A 140 -1.65 -12.77 -5.19
CA ILE A 140 -2.41 -12.62 -6.43
C ILE A 140 -3.79 -13.21 -6.19
N THR A 141 -4.84 -12.46 -6.53
CA THR A 141 -6.20 -13.00 -6.59
C THR A 141 -6.41 -13.60 -7.99
N ASP A 142 -6.37 -14.93 -8.05
CA ASP A 142 -6.45 -15.66 -9.33
C ASP A 142 -7.88 -15.70 -9.88
N LYS A 143 -8.87 -15.80 -8.98
CA LYS A 143 -10.28 -15.95 -9.37
C LYS A 143 -11.21 -15.48 -8.26
N VAL A 144 -12.31 -14.84 -8.66
CA VAL A 144 -13.42 -14.45 -7.77
C VAL A 144 -14.73 -14.96 -8.36
N GLU A 145 -15.46 -15.75 -7.58
CA GLU A 145 -16.82 -16.21 -7.92
C GLU A 145 -17.82 -15.53 -6.99
N ASN A 146 -18.55 -14.54 -7.51
CA ASN A 146 -19.53 -13.77 -6.76
C ASN A 146 -20.93 -14.36 -6.94
N ARG A 147 -21.53 -14.83 -5.85
CA ARG A 147 -22.91 -15.30 -5.79
C ARG A 147 -23.76 -14.34 -4.93
N LYS A 148 -25.07 -14.53 -4.94
CA LYS A 148 -25.99 -13.61 -4.24
C LYS A 148 -25.60 -13.37 -2.78
N ASN A 149 -25.29 -14.43 -2.03
CA ASN A 149 -25.03 -14.37 -0.59
C ASN A 149 -23.60 -14.78 -0.18
N GLU A 150 -22.77 -15.20 -1.12
CA GLU A 150 -21.41 -15.67 -0.85
C GLU A 150 -20.44 -15.24 -1.95
N ILE A 151 -19.16 -15.13 -1.58
CA ILE A 151 -18.07 -14.90 -2.52
C ILE A 151 -17.01 -15.99 -2.28
N LYS A 152 -16.57 -16.65 -3.36
CA LYS A 152 -15.40 -17.54 -3.32
C LYS A 152 -14.23 -16.83 -3.95
N ILE A 153 -13.13 -16.77 -3.21
CA ILE A 153 -11.90 -16.07 -3.58
C ILE A 153 -10.77 -17.08 -3.58
N PHE A 154 -10.05 -17.17 -4.68
CA PHE A 154 -8.88 -18.02 -4.85
C PHE A 154 -7.66 -17.14 -4.98
N GLN A 155 -6.66 -17.35 -4.11
CA GLN A 155 -5.45 -16.55 -4.08
C GLN A 155 -4.21 -17.41 -4.06
N THR A 156 -3.19 -16.97 -4.79
CA THR A 156 -1.84 -17.53 -4.76
C THR A 156 -0.91 -16.59 -4.01
N ILE A 157 -0.27 -17.10 -2.97
CA ILE A 157 0.83 -16.44 -2.27
C ILE A 157 2.12 -16.90 -2.94
N GLU A 158 2.75 -16.01 -3.69
CA GLU A 158 4.03 -16.25 -4.35
C GLU A 158 5.19 -15.92 -3.43
N VAL A 159 6.13 -16.85 -3.30
CA VAL A 159 7.34 -16.67 -2.48
C VAL A 159 8.58 -17.01 -3.30
N ARG A 160 9.71 -16.37 -3.00
CA ARG A 160 10.94 -16.51 -3.80
C ARG A 160 11.74 -17.79 -3.51
N ARG A 161 11.58 -18.40 -2.31
CA ARG A 161 12.38 -19.55 -1.85
C ARG A 161 11.53 -20.62 -1.19
N LYS A 162 11.98 -21.88 -1.27
CA LYS A 162 11.33 -23.03 -0.58
C LYS A 162 11.26 -22.82 0.95
N SER A 163 12.30 -22.23 1.55
CA SER A 163 12.31 -21.87 2.97
C SER A 163 11.19 -20.87 3.34
N HIS A 164 10.95 -19.88 2.49
CA HIS A 164 9.86 -18.91 2.70
C HIS A 164 8.48 -19.59 2.62
N LYS A 165 8.31 -20.55 1.68
CA LYS A 165 7.08 -21.34 1.58
C LYS A 165 6.80 -22.08 2.90
N SER A 166 7.79 -22.73 3.46
CA SER A 166 7.65 -23.45 4.74
C SER A 166 7.28 -22.53 5.89
N ILE A 167 7.84 -21.32 5.93
CA ILE A 167 7.56 -20.33 6.98
C ILE A 167 6.13 -19.78 6.84
N VAL A 168 5.70 -19.41 5.64
CA VAL A 168 4.33 -18.88 5.38
C VAL A 168 3.27 -19.95 5.67
N ILE A 169 3.54 -21.21 5.37
CA ILE A 169 2.64 -22.33 5.69
C ILE A 169 2.60 -22.55 7.20
N GLY A 170 3.76 -22.50 7.87
CA GLY A 170 3.90 -22.76 9.29
C GLY A 170 3.79 -24.26 9.65
N LYS A 171 3.99 -24.57 10.94
CA LYS A 171 3.94 -25.95 11.42
C LYS A 171 2.55 -26.56 11.15
N ARG A 172 2.51 -27.63 10.37
CA ARG A 172 1.25 -28.31 9.97
C ARG A 172 0.20 -27.38 9.35
N GLY A 173 0.62 -26.31 8.67
CA GLY A 173 -0.29 -25.36 8.03
C GLY A 173 -0.95 -24.33 8.97
N SER A 174 -0.51 -24.25 10.23
CA SER A 174 -1.16 -23.40 11.25
C SER A 174 -1.13 -21.92 10.88
N LEU A 175 -0.01 -21.40 10.40
CA LEU A 175 0.12 -19.98 10.08
C LEU A 175 -0.71 -19.60 8.85
N LEU A 176 -0.69 -20.43 7.80
CA LEU A 176 -1.51 -20.22 6.61
C LEU A 176 -3.01 -20.23 6.94
N LYS A 177 -3.44 -21.14 7.83
CA LYS A 177 -4.81 -21.20 8.33
C LYS A 177 -5.19 -19.95 9.10
N GLU A 178 -4.29 -19.41 9.90
CA GLU A 178 -4.49 -18.19 10.67
C GLU A 178 -4.58 -16.94 9.75
N ILE A 179 -3.67 -16.81 8.78
CA ILE A 179 -3.71 -15.79 7.74
C ILE A 179 -5.05 -15.85 7.02
N GLY A 180 -5.43 -17.01 6.51
CA GLY A 180 -6.69 -17.19 5.78
C GLY A 180 -7.93 -16.88 6.62
N SER A 181 -7.93 -17.24 7.91
CA SER A 181 -9.06 -16.94 8.82
C SER A 181 -9.19 -15.42 9.06
N SER A 182 -8.07 -14.72 9.30
CA SER A 182 -8.05 -13.28 9.55
C SER A 182 -8.45 -12.50 8.30
N SER A 183 -7.88 -12.84 7.14
CA SER A 183 -8.21 -12.21 5.85
C SER A 183 -9.69 -12.41 5.50
N ARG A 184 -10.21 -13.63 5.66
CA ARG A 184 -11.62 -13.94 5.40
C ARG A 184 -12.55 -13.12 6.26
N LYS A 185 -12.25 -12.95 7.56
CA LYS A 185 -13.08 -12.13 8.48
C LYS A 185 -13.13 -10.68 8.04
N GLU A 186 -12.01 -10.11 7.64
CA GLU A 186 -11.92 -8.72 7.22
C GLU A 186 -12.63 -8.47 5.89
N ILE A 187 -12.40 -9.34 4.90
CA ILE A 187 -13.10 -9.26 3.61
C ILE A 187 -14.61 -9.42 3.81
N ALA A 188 -15.06 -10.35 4.68
CA ALA A 188 -16.48 -10.55 4.98
C ALA A 188 -17.13 -9.31 5.59
N LYS A 189 -16.41 -8.60 6.48
CA LYS A 189 -16.87 -7.35 7.07
C LYS A 189 -17.05 -6.25 6.01
N HIS A 190 -16.13 -6.17 5.05
CA HIS A 190 -16.18 -5.17 3.97
C HIS A 190 -17.28 -5.46 2.95
N GLU A 191 -17.39 -6.72 2.51
CA GLU A 191 -18.35 -7.11 1.48
C GLU A 191 -19.79 -7.36 2.01
N ASN A 192 -19.94 -7.46 3.33
CA ASN A 192 -21.20 -7.85 4.00
C ASN A 192 -21.79 -9.16 3.44
N LYS A 193 -20.93 -10.11 3.12
CA LYS A 193 -21.25 -11.43 2.53
C LYS A 193 -20.45 -12.53 3.19
N LYS A 194 -20.92 -13.78 3.05
CA LYS A 194 -20.15 -14.96 3.42
C LYS A 194 -18.96 -15.12 2.47
N ILE A 195 -17.74 -15.22 3.01
CA ILE A 195 -16.52 -15.37 2.23
C ILE A 195 -15.95 -16.79 2.38
N HIS A 196 -15.61 -17.40 1.25
CA HIS A 196 -14.80 -18.60 1.16
C HIS A 196 -13.47 -18.23 0.52
N LEU A 197 -12.40 -18.23 1.33
CA LEU A 197 -11.06 -17.87 0.89
C LEU A 197 -10.20 -19.12 0.80
N PHE A 198 -9.64 -19.37 -0.39
CA PHE A 198 -8.73 -20.45 -0.68
C PHE A 198 -7.35 -19.89 -0.97
N LEU A 199 -6.37 -20.27 -0.14
CA LEU A 199 -4.99 -19.81 -0.25
C LEU A 199 -4.10 -20.95 -0.74
N PHE A 200 -3.30 -20.65 -1.75
CA PHE A 200 -2.28 -21.53 -2.27
C PHE A 200 -0.90 -20.87 -2.16
N VAL A 201 0.15 -21.59 -1.77
CA VAL A 201 1.51 -21.05 -1.66
C VAL A 201 2.40 -21.66 -2.73
N LYS A 202 2.94 -20.83 -3.62
CA LYS A 202 3.77 -21.20 -4.76
C LYS A 202 5.17 -20.60 -4.63
N VAL A 203 6.19 -21.39 -4.96
CA VAL A 203 7.55 -20.85 -5.12
C VAL A 203 7.71 -20.41 -6.56
N VAL A 204 8.10 -19.16 -6.76
CA VAL A 204 8.40 -18.60 -8.09
C VAL A 204 9.89 -18.31 -8.16
N SER A 205 10.53 -18.71 -9.27
CA SER A 205 11.91 -18.34 -9.54
C SER A 205 11.96 -16.84 -9.86
N GLU A 206 13.02 -16.15 -9.42
CA GLU A 206 13.28 -14.78 -9.88
C GLU A 206 13.31 -14.78 -11.41
N LYS A 207 12.41 -14.03 -12.04
CA LYS A 207 12.62 -13.66 -13.43
C LYS A 207 13.90 -12.82 -13.43
N LYS A 208 14.99 -13.36 -14.00
CA LYS A 208 16.14 -12.53 -14.38
C LYS A 208 15.59 -11.44 -15.30
N LEU A 209 15.64 -10.20 -14.80
CA LEU A 209 15.48 -8.98 -15.60
C LEU A 209 16.68 -8.83 -16.52
#